data_0d31323542bd26227abaea57b3097f74
#
_entry.id   0d31323542bd26227abaea57b3097f74
#
_cell.length_a   1.000
_cell.length_b   1.000
_cell.length_c   1.000
_cell.angle_alpha   90.00
_cell.angle_beta   90.00
_cell.angle_gamma   90.00
#
_symmetry.space_group_name_H-M   'P 1'
#
loop_
_entity.id
_entity.type
_entity.pdbx_description
1 polymer ?
#
loop_
_entity_poly.entity_id
_entity_poly.type
_entity_poly.pdbx_seq_one_letter_code
_entity_poly.pdbx_strand_id
1 'polypeptide(L)'
;MSPSSILVVAAFFLSACSPANKARVDELNEQSYAYHYRNLDSTKVLAERALKLSEDYPSGRAEAYNNLAFVCIAKMDYKGAKGWLKKIEEESDNQIELAIADVQNMRLCQRESHNKDFYAYREKAMRRLRRIREEVNSMPPRESKRVIYAKSEFYIVAATYFY
;
A
#
# COMPACT_ATOMS: atom_id res chain seq x y z
N MET A 1 -24.07 -42.64 -39.22
CA MET A 1 -24.50 -41.46 -38.44
C MET A 1 -23.40 -41.16 -37.44
N SER A 2 -22.61 -40.14 -37.71
CA SER A 2 -21.45 -39.76 -36.87
C SER A 2 -21.87 -38.59 -35.99
N PRO A 3 -21.61 -38.60 -34.69
CA PRO A 3 -21.86 -37.44 -33.82
C PRO A 3 -20.69 -36.46 -33.92
N SER A 4 -21.00 -35.27 -34.38
CA SER A 4 -20.05 -34.12 -34.41
C SER A 4 -19.77 -33.67 -32.97
N SER A 5 -18.54 -33.85 -32.56
CA SER A 5 -18.01 -33.28 -31.29
C SER A 5 -17.86 -31.77 -31.42
N ILE A 6 -18.71 -31.02 -30.75
CA ILE A 6 -18.60 -29.57 -30.60
C ILE A 6 -17.49 -29.31 -29.53
N LEU A 7 -16.32 -28.84 -29.99
CA LEU A 7 -15.23 -28.39 -29.12
C LEU A 7 -15.59 -27.00 -28.63
N VAL A 8 -16.05 -26.90 -27.36
CA VAL A 8 -16.25 -25.59 -26.70
C VAL A 8 -14.88 -25.10 -26.24
N VAL A 9 -14.27 -24.19 -27.02
CA VAL A 9 -13.08 -23.47 -26.61
C VAL A 9 -13.51 -22.37 -25.64
N ALA A 10 -13.34 -22.63 -24.34
CA ALA A 10 -13.48 -21.59 -23.33
C ALA A 10 -12.29 -20.63 -23.44
N ALA A 11 -12.51 -19.47 -24.05
CA ALA A 11 -11.55 -18.38 -24.07
C ALA A 11 -11.50 -17.76 -22.67
N PHE A 12 -10.50 -18.12 -21.87
CA PHE A 12 -10.14 -17.41 -20.65
C PHE A 12 -9.60 -16.03 -21.08
N PHE A 13 -10.43 -15.02 -21.01
CA PHE A 13 -9.95 -13.63 -21.04
C PHE A 13 -9.18 -13.38 -19.75
N LEU A 14 -7.85 -13.49 -19.81
CA LEU A 14 -6.98 -12.91 -18.82
C LEU A 14 -7.15 -11.39 -18.93
N SER A 15 -7.97 -10.82 -18.07
CA SER A 15 -8.13 -9.37 -17.93
C SER A 15 -6.85 -8.83 -17.31
N ALA A 16 -5.84 -8.58 -18.13
CA ALA A 16 -4.64 -7.88 -17.71
C ALA A 16 -4.96 -6.39 -17.62
N CYS A 17 -4.66 -5.76 -16.49
CA CYS A 17 -4.79 -4.32 -16.32
C CYS A 17 -4.09 -3.60 -17.50
N SER A 18 -4.81 -2.74 -18.20
CA SER A 18 -4.21 -2.03 -19.32
C SER A 18 -3.07 -1.13 -18.82
N PRO A 19 -1.98 -0.95 -19.58
CA PRO A 19 -0.88 -0.05 -19.21
C PRO A 19 -1.36 1.36 -18.85
N ALA A 20 -2.39 1.86 -19.52
CA ALA A 20 -3.01 3.16 -19.24
C ALA A 20 -3.69 3.21 -17.87
N ASN A 21 -4.40 2.15 -17.47
CA ASN A 21 -5.03 2.06 -16.15
C ASN A 21 -3.98 2.00 -15.05
N LYS A 22 -2.91 1.21 -15.24
CA LYS A 22 -1.80 1.14 -14.29
C LYS A 22 -1.16 2.51 -14.08
N ALA A 23 -0.81 3.21 -15.15
CA ALA A 23 -0.23 4.57 -15.06
C ALA A 23 -1.17 5.55 -14.34
N ARG A 24 -2.48 5.44 -14.57
CA ARG A 24 -3.47 6.29 -13.90
C ARG A 24 -3.61 5.99 -12.41
N VAL A 25 -3.59 4.70 -12.03
CA VAL A 25 -3.58 4.28 -10.62
C VAL A 25 -2.33 4.80 -9.92
N ASP A 26 -1.17 4.66 -10.55
CA ASP A 26 0.10 5.14 -10.04
C ASP A 26 0.10 6.66 -9.81
N GLU A 27 -0.40 7.42 -10.77
CA GLU A 27 -0.56 8.89 -10.67
C GLU A 27 -1.48 9.29 -9.52
N LEU A 28 -2.65 8.66 -9.41
CA LEU A 28 -3.62 8.95 -8.35
C LEU A 28 -3.05 8.64 -6.95
N ASN A 29 -2.34 7.53 -6.80
CA ASN A 29 -1.69 7.16 -5.56
C ASN A 29 -0.57 8.15 -5.18
N GLU A 30 0.24 8.57 -6.14
CA GLU A 30 1.30 9.55 -5.92
C GLU A 30 0.73 10.92 -5.52
N GLN A 31 -0.33 11.38 -6.20
CA GLN A 31 -1.05 12.59 -5.84
C GLN A 31 -1.67 12.46 -4.44
N SER A 32 -2.30 11.33 -4.12
CA SER A 32 -2.85 11.05 -2.80
C SER A 32 -1.78 11.19 -1.71
N TYR A 33 -0.63 10.57 -1.89
CA TYR A 33 0.49 10.67 -0.96
C TYR A 33 0.98 12.12 -0.79
N ALA A 34 1.05 12.90 -1.87
CA ALA A 34 1.48 14.29 -1.82
C ALA A 34 0.56 15.20 -0.97
N TYR A 35 -0.68 14.78 -0.74
CA TYR A 35 -1.65 15.48 0.11
C TYR A 35 -1.69 15.00 1.57
N HIS A 36 -0.94 13.95 1.97
CA HIS A 36 -1.01 13.34 3.31
C HIS A 36 -1.02 14.37 4.45
N TYR A 37 -0.10 15.32 4.43
CA TYR A 37 0.07 16.33 5.48
C TYR A 37 -0.54 17.70 5.13
N ARG A 38 -1.26 17.79 4.01
CA ARG A 38 -1.84 19.04 3.52
C ARG A 38 -3.36 19.04 3.53
N ASN A 39 -3.96 17.96 3.04
CA ASN A 39 -5.41 17.85 2.88
C ASN A 39 -5.84 16.39 2.90
N LEU A 40 -6.35 15.93 4.05
CA LEU A 40 -6.77 14.54 4.25
C LEU A 40 -7.97 14.15 3.37
N ASP A 41 -8.85 15.10 3.03
CA ASP A 41 -10.01 14.79 2.18
C ASP A 41 -9.57 14.58 0.73
N SER A 42 -8.63 15.39 0.23
CA SER A 42 -8.00 15.16 -1.09
C SER A 42 -7.26 13.83 -1.11
N THR A 43 -6.49 13.52 -0.07
CA THR A 43 -5.83 12.21 0.08
C THR A 43 -6.83 11.08 -0.06
N LYS A 44 -7.93 11.13 0.69
CA LYS A 44 -8.98 10.10 0.68
C LYS A 44 -9.59 9.93 -0.71
N VAL A 45 -10.07 11.03 -1.31
CA VAL A 45 -10.73 10.98 -2.62
C VAL A 45 -9.82 10.40 -3.70
N LEU A 46 -8.54 10.78 -3.72
CA LEU A 46 -7.58 10.28 -4.71
C LEU A 46 -7.28 8.80 -4.48
N ALA A 47 -7.11 8.37 -3.22
CA ALA A 47 -6.90 6.96 -2.88
C ALA A 47 -8.10 6.09 -3.24
N GLU A 48 -9.33 6.55 -2.96
CA GLU A 48 -10.56 5.82 -3.33
C GLU A 48 -10.69 5.68 -4.86
N ARG A 49 -10.31 6.71 -5.62
CA ARG A 49 -10.27 6.65 -7.09
C ARG A 49 -9.21 5.67 -7.60
N ALA A 50 -8.01 5.69 -7.01
CA ALA A 50 -6.96 4.73 -7.32
C ALA A 50 -7.43 3.30 -7.04
N LEU A 51 -8.02 3.07 -5.87
CA LEU A 51 -8.56 1.78 -5.46
C LEU A 51 -9.60 1.24 -6.47
N LYS A 52 -10.54 2.08 -6.88
CA LYS A 52 -11.57 1.70 -7.86
C LYS A 52 -11.00 1.25 -9.21
N LEU A 53 -9.86 1.81 -9.61
CA LEU A 53 -9.22 1.50 -10.91
C LEU A 53 -8.20 0.37 -10.81
N SER A 54 -7.88 -0.12 -9.60
CA SER A 54 -6.77 -1.07 -9.35
C SER A 54 -7.22 -2.53 -9.27
N GLU A 55 -8.38 -2.90 -9.81
CA GLU A 55 -8.93 -4.26 -9.73
C GLU A 55 -7.91 -5.32 -10.18
N ASP A 56 -7.25 -5.10 -11.32
CA ASP A 56 -6.24 -5.99 -11.87
C ASP A 56 -4.79 -5.51 -11.60
N TYR A 57 -4.59 -4.64 -10.59
CA TYR A 57 -3.28 -4.11 -10.23
C TYR A 57 -3.03 -4.16 -8.71
N PRO A 58 -2.65 -5.35 -8.16
CA PRO A 58 -2.49 -5.56 -6.71
C PRO A 58 -1.54 -4.59 -6.01
N SER A 59 -0.39 -4.25 -6.64
CA SER A 59 0.56 -3.29 -6.05
C SER A 59 -0.03 -1.89 -5.92
N GLY A 60 -0.73 -1.39 -6.95
CA GLY A 60 -1.40 -0.09 -6.90
C GLY A 60 -2.57 -0.07 -5.92
N ARG A 61 -3.26 -1.20 -5.77
CA ARG A 61 -4.32 -1.39 -4.77
C ARG A 61 -3.76 -1.33 -3.34
N ALA A 62 -2.64 -2.00 -3.08
CA ALA A 62 -1.99 -1.96 -1.78
C ALA A 62 -1.50 -0.54 -1.41
N GLU A 63 -1.00 0.22 -2.38
CA GLU A 63 -0.65 1.63 -2.20
C GLU A 63 -1.88 2.48 -1.84
N ALA A 64 -3.03 2.27 -2.51
CA ALA A 64 -4.28 2.94 -2.19
C ALA A 64 -4.76 2.60 -0.76
N TYR A 65 -4.66 1.34 -0.35
CA TYR A 65 -4.97 0.95 1.03
C TYR A 65 -4.07 1.64 2.06
N ASN A 66 -2.76 1.78 1.78
CA ASN A 66 -1.85 2.52 2.65
C ASN A 66 -2.25 4.00 2.78
N ASN A 67 -2.63 4.66 1.68
CA ASN A 67 -3.09 6.03 1.70
C ASN A 67 -4.40 6.18 2.51
N LEU A 68 -5.34 5.23 2.39
CA LEU A 68 -6.58 5.22 3.16
C LEU A 68 -6.34 4.93 4.65
N ALA A 69 -5.43 4.00 4.97
CA ALA A 69 -5.03 3.72 6.35
C ALA A 69 -4.44 4.97 7.02
N PHE A 70 -3.58 5.71 6.31
CA PHE A 70 -3.04 6.98 6.80
C PHE A 70 -4.15 7.98 7.15
N VAL A 71 -5.13 8.17 6.26
CA VAL A 71 -6.28 9.08 6.51
C VAL A 71 -7.07 8.64 7.74
N CYS A 72 -7.35 7.34 7.87
CA CYS A 72 -8.08 6.80 9.02
C CYS A 72 -7.32 7.06 10.32
N ILE A 73 -6.00 6.82 10.36
CA ILE A 73 -5.16 7.10 11.54
C ILE A 73 -5.18 8.59 11.88
N ALA A 74 -5.01 9.47 10.88
CA ALA A 74 -5.01 10.91 11.08
C ALA A 74 -6.35 11.45 11.57
N LYS A 75 -7.46 10.82 11.18
CA LYS A 75 -8.82 11.15 11.63
C LYS A 75 -9.27 10.38 12.87
N MET A 76 -8.37 9.61 13.52
CA MET A 76 -8.65 8.77 14.69
C MET A 76 -9.68 7.66 14.46
N ASP A 77 -9.92 7.27 13.20
CA ASP A 77 -10.68 6.07 12.85
C ASP A 77 -9.76 4.84 12.86
N TYR A 78 -9.38 4.41 14.07
CA TYR A 78 -8.44 3.30 14.25
C TYR A 78 -9.00 1.96 13.78
N LYS A 79 -10.32 1.78 13.85
CA LYS A 79 -10.98 0.58 13.34
C LYS A 79 -10.90 0.50 11.81
N GLY A 80 -11.18 1.59 11.12
CA GLY A 80 -11.03 1.68 9.67
C GLY A 80 -9.57 1.47 9.24
N ALA A 81 -8.61 2.08 9.96
CA ALA A 81 -7.18 1.89 9.71
C ALA A 81 -6.78 0.41 9.78
N LYS A 82 -7.15 -0.31 10.86
CA LYS A 82 -6.89 -1.75 11.01
C LYS A 82 -7.47 -2.57 9.86
N GLY A 83 -8.66 -2.21 9.38
CA GLY A 83 -9.30 -2.86 8.24
C GLY A 83 -8.49 -2.74 6.95
N TRP A 84 -7.98 -1.54 6.64
CA TRP A 84 -7.15 -1.32 5.45
C TRP A 84 -5.78 -2.00 5.55
N LEU A 85 -5.12 -1.91 6.72
CA LEU A 85 -3.82 -2.53 6.95
C LEU A 85 -3.89 -4.06 6.84
N LYS A 86 -4.96 -4.66 7.35
CA LYS A 86 -5.20 -6.11 7.21
C LYS A 86 -5.33 -6.53 5.74
N LYS A 87 -6.05 -5.76 4.91
CA LYS A 87 -6.16 -6.05 3.48
C LYS A 87 -4.81 -6.04 2.77
N ILE A 88 -3.89 -5.14 3.15
CA ILE A 88 -2.55 -5.12 2.57
C ILE A 88 -1.81 -6.42 2.89
N GLU A 89 -1.89 -6.90 4.14
CA GLU A 89 -1.24 -8.14 4.55
C GLU A 89 -1.84 -9.39 3.87
N GLU A 90 -3.13 -9.38 3.60
CA GLU A 90 -3.85 -10.52 3.00
C GLU A 90 -3.77 -10.55 1.46
N GLU A 91 -3.71 -9.39 0.80
CA GLU A 91 -3.90 -9.26 -0.65
C GLU A 91 -2.62 -8.85 -1.40
N SER A 92 -1.52 -8.49 -0.70
CA SER A 92 -0.31 -7.97 -1.35
C SER A 92 0.93 -8.77 -1.01
N ASP A 93 1.75 -9.02 -2.03
CA ASP A 93 3.13 -9.53 -1.93
C ASP A 93 4.18 -8.42 -2.10
N ASN A 94 3.78 -7.19 -2.41
CA ASN A 94 4.67 -6.07 -2.62
C ASN A 94 5.37 -5.66 -1.32
N GLN A 95 6.68 -5.92 -1.25
CA GLN A 95 7.47 -5.71 -0.04
C GLN A 95 7.58 -4.24 0.38
N ILE A 96 7.50 -3.30 -0.57
CA ILE A 96 7.52 -1.86 -0.28
C ILE A 96 6.22 -1.46 0.41
N GLU A 97 5.07 -1.87 -0.13
CA GLU A 97 3.78 -1.54 0.44
C GLU A 97 3.55 -2.25 1.78
N LEU A 98 4.05 -3.47 1.95
CA LEU A 98 4.06 -4.18 3.23
C LEU A 98 4.96 -3.48 4.27
N ALA A 99 6.11 -2.91 3.86
CA ALA A 99 6.95 -2.12 4.77
C ALA A 99 6.25 -0.84 5.22
N ILE A 100 5.54 -0.15 4.31
CA ILE A 100 4.74 1.04 4.62
C ILE A 100 3.58 0.66 5.56
N ALA A 101 2.92 -0.46 5.35
CA ALA A 101 1.86 -0.95 6.25
C ALA A 101 2.39 -1.23 7.66
N ASP A 102 3.59 -1.82 7.79
CA ASP A 102 4.24 -2.00 9.09
C ASP A 102 4.50 -0.64 9.78
N VAL A 103 4.93 0.39 9.03
CA VAL A 103 5.11 1.75 9.57
C VAL A 103 3.78 2.39 9.99
N GLN A 104 2.71 2.17 9.23
CA GLN A 104 1.38 2.64 9.61
C GLN A 104 0.86 1.92 10.86
N ASN A 105 1.14 0.62 11.02
CA ASN A 105 0.86 -0.10 12.27
C ASN A 105 1.65 0.46 13.46
N MET A 106 2.94 0.83 13.28
CA MET A 106 3.70 1.55 14.32
C MET A 106 2.98 2.83 14.74
N ARG A 107 2.55 3.65 13.77
CA ARG A 107 1.83 4.90 14.01
C ARG A 107 0.51 4.66 14.75
N LEU A 108 -0.21 3.63 14.36
CA LEU A 108 -1.46 3.23 15.02
C LEU A 108 -1.20 2.81 16.48
N CYS A 109 -0.20 1.95 16.72
CA CYS A 109 0.18 1.54 18.07
C CYS A 109 0.62 2.73 18.93
N GLN A 110 1.34 3.71 18.37
CA GLN A 110 1.70 4.95 19.06
C GLN A 110 0.44 5.71 19.50
N ARG A 111 -0.57 5.84 18.62
CA ARG A 111 -1.83 6.54 18.92
C ARG A 111 -2.69 5.83 19.97
N GLU A 112 -2.64 4.49 20.00
CA GLU A 112 -3.39 3.66 20.95
C GLU A 112 -2.58 3.32 22.21
N SER A 113 -1.33 3.82 22.35
CA SER A 113 -0.42 3.53 23.48
C SER A 113 -0.07 2.03 23.64
N HIS A 114 -0.05 1.30 22.53
CA HIS A 114 0.31 -0.12 22.50
C HIS A 114 1.82 -0.32 22.32
N ASN A 115 2.60 -0.02 23.35
CA ASN A 115 4.07 0.05 23.27
C ASN A 115 4.72 -1.27 22.80
N LYS A 116 4.26 -2.41 23.31
CA LYS A 116 4.82 -3.72 22.92
C LYS A 116 4.66 -3.99 21.44
N ASP A 117 3.47 -3.71 20.89
CA ASP A 117 3.16 -3.95 19.50
C ASP A 117 3.89 -2.93 18.60
N PHE A 118 4.08 -1.69 19.07
CA PHE A 118 4.91 -0.70 18.40
C PHE A 118 6.32 -1.24 18.12
N TYR A 119 6.99 -1.80 19.12
CA TYR A 119 8.34 -2.36 18.92
C TYR A 119 8.34 -3.58 18.00
N ALA A 120 7.31 -4.42 18.06
CA ALA A 120 7.18 -5.56 17.15
C ALA A 120 7.06 -5.13 15.69
N TYR A 121 6.21 -4.13 15.40
CA TYR A 121 6.07 -3.58 14.04
C TYR A 121 7.33 -2.80 13.62
N ARG A 122 7.99 -2.08 14.52
CA ARG A 122 9.26 -1.42 14.25
C ARG A 122 10.31 -2.40 13.74
N GLU A 123 10.49 -3.53 14.42
CA GLU A 123 11.44 -4.57 14.00
C GLU A 123 11.03 -5.22 12.66
N LYS A 124 9.73 -5.42 12.45
CA LYS A 124 9.19 -5.96 11.18
C LYS A 124 9.48 -5.02 10.01
N ALA A 125 9.15 -3.73 10.16
CA ALA A 125 9.43 -2.69 9.17
C ALA A 125 10.93 -2.58 8.86
N MET A 126 11.78 -2.56 9.89
CA MET A 126 13.23 -2.47 9.73
C MET A 126 13.81 -3.66 8.95
N ARG A 127 13.35 -4.89 9.23
CA ARG A 127 13.80 -6.08 8.47
C ARG A 127 13.41 -5.99 6.99
N ARG A 128 12.18 -5.55 6.67
CA ARG A 128 11.75 -5.37 5.27
C ARG A 128 12.57 -4.28 4.56
N LEU A 129 12.73 -3.12 5.20
CA LEU A 129 13.48 -1.99 4.63
C LEU A 129 14.96 -2.32 4.41
N ARG A 130 15.57 -3.17 5.23
CA ARG A 130 16.95 -3.66 5.01
C ARG A 130 17.04 -4.54 3.77
N ARG A 131 16.12 -5.50 3.56
CA ARG A 131 16.08 -6.34 2.36
C ARG A 131 15.89 -5.52 1.10
N ILE A 132 14.91 -4.62 1.09
CA ILE A 132 14.62 -3.74 -0.04
C ILE A 132 15.84 -2.87 -0.40
N ARG A 133 16.65 -2.45 0.59
CA ARG A 133 17.83 -1.59 0.35
C ARG A 133 18.85 -2.24 -0.57
N GLU A 134 18.99 -3.54 -0.56
CA GLU A 134 19.95 -4.27 -1.39
C GLU A 134 19.57 -4.22 -2.88
N GLU A 135 18.31 -4.01 -3.18
CA GLU A 135 17.74 -4.01 -4.54
C GLU A 135 17.46 -2.61 -5.10
N VAL A 136 17.56 -1.55 -4.27
CA VAL A 136 17.13 -0.16 -4.65
C VAL A 136 17.78 0.34 -5.93
N ASN A 137 19.06 0.01 -6.17
CA ASN A 137 19.79 0.51 -7.34
C ASN A 137 19.31 -0.12 -8.67
N SER A 138 18.63 -1.26 -8.60
CA SER A 138 18.06 -1.96 -9.76
C SER A 138 16.56 -1.71 -9.96
N MET A 139 15.94 -0.97 -9.03
CA MET A 139 14.50 -0.69 -9.08
C MET A 139 14.13 0.40 -10.09
N PRO A 140 12.93 0.34 -10.67
CA PRO A 140 12.36 1.46 -11.42
C PRO A 140 12.33 2.74 -10.55
N PRO A 141 12.47 3.94 -11.17
CA PRO A 141 12.51 5.21 -10.42
C PRO A 141 11.33 5.43 -9.48
N ARG A 142 10.12 5.00 -9.87
CA ARG A 142 8.92 5.11 -9.03
C ARG A 142 9.02 4.27 -7.77
N GLU A 143 9.48 3.03 -7.88
CA GLU A 143 9.66 2.12 -6.75
C GLU A 143 10.76 2.61 -5.81
N SER A 144 11.89 3.07 -6.36
CA SER A 144 12.97 3.71 -5.57
C SER A 144 12.46 4.90 -4.77
N LYS A 145 11.62 5.75 -5.37
CA LYS A 145 10.96 6.88 -4.69
C LYS A 145 10.05 6.39 -3.56
N ARG A 146 9.27 5.31 -3.77
CA ARG A 146 8.43 4.71 -2.73
C ARG A 146 9.25 4.16 -1.55
N VAL A 147 10.42 3.56 -1.82
CA VAL A 147 11.35 3.11 -0.76
C VAL A 147 11.86 4.28 0.07
N ILE A 148 12.19 5.41 -0.57
CA ILE A 148 12.59 6.63 0.15
C ILE A 148 11.45 7.10 1.06
N TYR A 149 10.21 7.10 0.60
CA TYR A 149 9.04 7.44 1.40
C TYR A 149 8.89 6.50 2.60
N ALA A 150 8.95 5.19 2.37
CA ALA A 150 8.85 4.20 3.44
C ALA A 150 9.91 4.43 4.54
N LYS A 151 11.15 4.71 4.15
CA LYS A 151 12.24 5.03 5.09
C LYS A 151 11.99 6.33 5.85
N SER A 152 11.57 7.39 5.14
CA SER A 152 11.29 8.68 5.77
C SER A 152 10.18 8.58 6.80
N GLU A 153 9.08 7.92 6.46
CA GLU A 153 7.95 7.68 7.38
C GLU A 153 8.37 6.82 8.59
N PHE A 154 9.19 5.79 8.35
CA PHE A 154 9.74 4.97 9.44
C PHE A 154 10.52 5.82 10.45
N TYR A 155 11.43 6.68 10.00
CA TYR A 155 12.21 7.51 10.89
C TYR A 155 11.37 8.58 11.59
N ILE A 156 10.39 9.18 10.90
CA ILE A 156 9.46 10.15 11.50
C ILE A 156 8.69 9.49 12.64
N VAL A 157 8.08 8.33 12.40
CA VAL A 157 7.28 7.63 13.42
C VAL A 157 8.15 7.13 14.56
N ALA A 158 9.35 6.59 14.27
CA ALA A 158 10.27 6.14 15.30
C ALA A 158 10.77 7.31 16.16
N ALA A 159 11.11 8.45 15.56
CA ALA A 159 11.58 9.63 16.30
C ALA A 159 10.47 10.24 17.18
N THR A 160 9.24 10.36 16.67
CA THR A 160 8.12 10.94 17.41
C THR A 160 7.59 10.06 18.54
N TYR A 161 8.00 8.80 18.62
CA TYR A 161 7.64 7.92 19.73
C TYR A 161 8.39 8.24 21.03
N PHE A 162 9.57 8.84 20.93
CA PHE A 162 10.44 9.12 22.10
C PHE A 162 10.29 10.54 22.64
N TYR A 163 9.39 11.35 22.08
CA TYR A 163 9.07 12.71 22.53
C TYR A 163 7.59 12.83 22.91
#